data_5f6ce6b5112db3af2ce83d2a94dedf8c
#
_entry.id   5f6ce6b5112db3af2ce83d2a94dedf8c
#
_cell.length_a   1.000
_cell.length_b   1.000
_cell.length_c   1.000
_cell.angle_alpha   90.00
_cell.angle_beta   90.00
_cell.angle_gamma   90.00
#
_symmetry.space_group_name_H-M   'P 1'
#
loop_
_entity.id
_entity.type
_entity.pdbx_description
1 polymer ?
#
loop_
_entity_poly.entity_id
_entity_poly.type
_entity_poly.pdbx_seq_one_letter_code
_entity_poly.pdbx_strand_id
1 'polypeptide(L)'
;MRNALGRHILCEAYGCDPKVLNDRKLVERIMVEAALNAGAEVREVAFHKFSPQGVSGVVVISESHLTIHTWPELGYAAIDVFTCGDTVDPWNALDYLVKHFGAENTVSSEVRRGVMQHAMVKIS
;
A
#
# COMPACT_ATOMS: atom_id res chain seq x y z
N MET A 1 13.59 18.53 7.85
CA MET A 1 14.03 17.38 8.65
C MET A 1 12.85 16.63 9.22
N ARG A 2 12.88 15.33 9.11
CA ARG A 2 11.80 14.52 9.63
C ARG A 2 12.02 14.14 11.08
N ASN A 3 10.93 14.05 11.82
CA ASN A 3 10.97 13.56 13.19
C ASN A 3 10.33 12.17 13.31
N ALA A 4 10.11 11.50 12.20
CA ALA A 4 9.58 10.14 12.17
C ALA A 4 10.41 9.27 11.24
N LEU A 5 10.51 7.97 11.56
CA LEU A 5 11.27 7.04 10.74
C LEU A 5 10.52 6.66 9.47
N GLY A 6 9.21 6.62 9.51
CA GLY A 6 8.42 6.23 8.36
C GLY A 6 7.09 6.92 8.27
N ARG A 7 6.49 6.78 7.09
CA ARG A 7 5.16 7.30 6.77
C ARG A 7 4.30 6.13 6.33
N HIS A 8 3.15 5.99 6.95
CA HIS A 8 2.24 4.88 6.70
C HIS A 8 0.89 5.43 6.26
N ILE A 9 0.54 5.17 5.00
CA ILE A 9 -0.77 5.56 4.50
C ILE A 9 -1.69 4.36 4.57
N LEU A 10 -2.86 4.57 5.20
CA LEU A 10 -3.94 3.58 5.19
C LEU A 10 -5.01 4.10 4.25
N CYS A 11 -5.40 3.29 3.28
CA CYS A 11 -6.35 3.72 2.27
C CYS A 11 -7.49 2.72 2.13
N GLU A 12 -8.70 3.25 2.19
CA GLU A 12 -9.90 2.50 1.84
C GLU A 12 -10.28 2.90 0.44
N ALA A 13 -10.26 1.96 -0.51
CA ALA A 13 -10.61 2.22 -1.90
C ALA A 13 -11.95 1.58 -2.23
N TYR A 14 -12.89 2.40 -2.71
CA TYR A 14 -14.26 1.97 -2.99
C TYR A 14 -14.58 2.15 -4.46
N GLY A 15 -15.50 1.32 -4.95
CA GLY A 15 -15.92 1.39 -6.36
C GLY A 15 -14.83 0.94 -7.31
N CYS A 16 -13.95 0.05 -6.86
CA CYS A 16 -12.91 -0.52 -7.70
C CYS A 16 -13.50 -1.51 -8.70
N ASP A 17 -12.77 -1.75 -9.78
CA ASP A 17 -13.16 -2.73 -10.79
C ASP A 17 -13.08 -4.15 -10.21
N PRO A 18 -14.22 -4.86 -10.06
CA PRO A 18 -14.21 -6.20 -9.45
C PRO A 18 -13.36 -7.21 -10.21
N LYS A 19 -13.28 -7.09 -11.53
CA LYS A 19 -12.50 -8.02 -12.34
C LYS A 19 -11.01 -7.85 -12.06
N VAL A 20 -10.57 -6.61 -11.90
CA VAL A 20 -9.18 -6.32 -11.58
C VAL A 20 -8.86 -6.83 -10.17
N LEU A 21 -9.75 -6.56 -9.21
CA LEU A 21 -9.53 -6.95 -7.82
C LEU A 21 -9.46 -8.45 -7.61
N ASN A 22 -10.06 -9.22 -8.52
CA ASN A 22 -10.09 -10.68 -8.40
C ASN A 22 -9.01 -11.38 -9.24
N ASP A 23 -8.18 -10.63 -9.92
CA ASP A 23 -7.14 -11.16 -10.79
C ASP A 23 -5.78 -11.07 -10.07
N ARG A 24 -5.34 -12.19 -9.49
CA ARG A 24 -4.11 -12.22 -8.68
C ARG A 24 -2.89 -11.69 -9.46
N LYS A 25 -2.74 -12.12 -10.71
CA LYS A 25 -1.59 -11.69 -11.49
C LYS A 25 -1.62 -10.20 -11.78
N LEU A 26 -2.80 -9.68 -12.07
CA LEU A 26 -2.96 -8.25 -12.36
C LEU A 26 -2.77 -7.41 -11.10
N VAL A 27 -3.35 -7.84 -9.97
CA VAL A 27 -3.17 -7.14 -8.69
C VAL A 27 -1.67 -7.10 -8.35
N GLU A 28 -0.99 -8.23 -8.47
CA GLU A 28 0.44 -8.29 -8.21
C GLU A 28 1.21 -7.32 -9.10
N ARG A 29 0.93 -7.32 -10.40
CA ARG A 29 1.63 -6.44 -11.34
C ARG A 29 1.41 -4.97 -11.00
N ILE A 30 0.17 -4.59 -10.71
CA ILE A 30 -0.15 -3.21 -10.37
C ILE A 30 0.59 -2.78 -9.10
N MET A 31 0.61 -3.66 -8.09
CA MET A 31 1.29 -3.36 -6.83
C MET A 31 2.80 -3.19 -7.03
N VAL A 32 3.42 -4.09 -7.80
CA VAL A 32 4.85 -4.00 -8.09
C VAL A 32 5.15 -2.73 -8.89
N GLU A 33 4.36 -2.43 -9.90
CA GLU A 33 4.57 -1.24 -10.71
C GLU A 33 4.39 0.04 -9.90
N ALA A 34 3.45 0.04 -8.96
CA ALA A 34 3.27 1.19 -8.08
C ALA A 34 4.53 1.45 -7.25
N ALA A 35 5.12 0.39 -6.71
CA ALA A 35 6.34 0.49 -5.92
C ALA A 35 7.50 1.03 -6.77
N LEU A 36 7.69 0.46 -7.94
CA LEU A 36 8.76 0.89 -8.85
C LEU A 36 8.57 2.33 -9.30
N ASN A 37 7.33 2.70 -9.62
CA ASN A 37 7.00 4.05 -10.08
C ASN A 37 7.26 5.10 -9.00
N ALA A 38 7.15 4.70 -7.74
CA ALA A 38 7.40 5.61 -6.62
C ALA A 38 8.88 5.68 -6.22
N GLY A 39 9.74 4.94 -6.92
CA GLY A 39 11.17 4.95 -6.67
C GLY A 39 11.65 3.89 -5.69
N ALA A 40 10.80 2.91 -5.38
CA ALA A 40 11.17 1.86 -4.44
C ALA A 40 11.97 0.75 -5.11
N GLU A 41 12.76 0.07 -4.29
CA GLU A 41 13.48 -1.13 -4.70
C GLU A 41 12.73 -2.34 -4.15
N VAL A 42 12.22 -3.19 -5.06
CA VAL A 42 11.41 -4.35 -4.67
C VAL A 42 12.33 -5.48 -4.22
N ARG A 43 12.03 -6.03 -3.03
CA ARG A 43 12.81 -7.12 -2.43
C ARG A 43 12.12 -8.46 -2.55
N GLU A 44 10.83 -8.52 -2.18
CA GLU A 44 10.06 -9.75 -2.23
C GLU A 44 8.62 -9.45 -2.54
N VAL A 45 7.94 -10.45 -3.11
CA VAL A 45 6.54 -10.33 -3.52
C VAL A 45 5.81 -11.61 -3.15
N ALA A 46 4.66 -11.50 -2.51
CA ALA A 46 3.85 -12.66 -2.16
C ALA A 46 2.38 -12.31 -2.30
N PHE A 47 1.67 -13.04 -3.16
CA PHE A 47 0.24 -12.83 -3.40
C PHE A 47 -0.50 -14.15 -3.36
N HIS A 48 -1.72 -14.11 -2.83
CA HIS A 48 -2.57 -15.28 -2.67
C HIS A 48 -3.98 -14.98 -3.18
N LYS A 49 -4.51 -15.90 -3.99
CA LYS A 49 -5.89 -15.82 -4.47
C LYS A 49 -6.76 -16.72 -3.61
N PHE A 50 -7.79 -16.14 -3.02
CA PHE A 50 -8.72 -16.89 -2.20
C PHE A 50 -9.85 -17.47 -3.04
N SER A 51 -10.46 -18.54 -2.55
CA SER A 51 -11.61 -19.16 -3.16
C SER A 51 -12.84 -18.88 -2.27
N PRO A 52 -13.94 -18.40 -2.82
CA PRO A 52 -14.26 -18.26 -4.24
C PRO A 52 -13.70 -16.99 -4.88
N GLN A 53 -13.25 -16.01 -4.08
CA GLN A 53 -12.76 -14.74 -4.63
C GLN A 53 -11.94 -13.97 -3.62
N GLY A 54 -11.20 -12.98 -4.11
CA GLY A 54 -10.39 -12.11 -3.28
C GLY A 54 -8.90 -12.39 -3.42
N VAL A 55 -8.10 -11.36 -3.25
CA VAL A 55 -6.65 -11.42 -3.35
C VAL A 55 -6.06 -10.69 -2.14
N SER A 56 -5.03 -11.27 -1.56
CA SER A 56 -4.22 -10.58 -0.56
C SER A 56 -2.76 -10.66 -0.98
N GLY A 57 -2.01 -9.59 -0.70
CA GLY A 57 -0.62 -9.62 -1.09
C GLY A 57 0.22 -8.55 -0.44
N VAL A 58 1.53 -8.76 -0.54
CA VAL A 58 2.52 -7.84 -0.02
C VAL A 58 3.67 -7.71 -1.01
N VAL A 59 4.13 -6.47 -1.17
CA VAL A 59 5.36 -6.15 -1.88
C VAL A 59 6.31 -5.59 -0.84
N VAL A 60 7.38 -6.33 -0.54
CA VAL A 60 8.40 -5.88 0.39
C VAL A 60 9.40 -5.03 -0.38
N ILE A 61 9.64 -3.84 0.11
CA ILE A 61 10.55 -2.89 -0.54
C ILE A 61 11.65 -2.50 0.44
N SER A 62 12.69 -1.87 -0.07
CA SER A 62 13.69 -1.23 0.78
C SER A 62 13.22 0.20 1.05
N GLU A 63 12.80 0.56 2.24
CA GLU A 63 12.64 -0.23 3.46
C GLU A 63 11.19 -0.11 3.87
N SER A 64 10.43 -1.13 3.74
CA SER A 64 9.08 -1.30 4.25
C SER A 64 8.21 -2.08 3.28
N HIS A 65 6.93 -1.69 3.04
CA HIS A 65 6.07 -2.55 2.24
C HIS A 65 4.84 -1.83 1.72
N LEU A 66 4.24 -2.44 0.68
CA LEU A 66 2.89 -2.15 0.24
C LEU A 66 2.06 -3.41 0.44
N THR A 67 0.88 -3.29 1.00
CA THR A 67 -0.02 -4.44 1.18
C THR A 67 -1.40 -4.14 0.63
N ILE A 68 -2.11 -5.20 0.27
CA ILE A 68 -3.47 -5.07 -0.23
C ILE A 68 -4.31 -6.28 0.18
N HIS A 69 -5.58 -6.02 0.45
CA HIS A 69 -6.60 -7.04 0.60
C HIS A 69 -7.79 -6.59 -0.23
N THR A 70 -8.32 -7.49 -1.07
CA THR A 70 -9.43 -7.13 -1.94
C THR A 70 -10.69 -7.91 -1.61
N TRP A 71 -11.82 -7.24 -1.80
CA TRP A 71 -13.16 -7.82 -1.74
C TRP A 71 -13.86 -7.49 -3.05
N PRO A 72 -13.63 -8.29 -4.10
CA PRO A 72 -14.19 -7.99 -5.43
C PRO A 72 -15.70 -7.85 -5.41
N GLU A 73 -16.39 -8.65 -4.58
CA GLU A 73 -17.84 -8.62 -4.48
C GLU A 73 -18.37 -7.29 -3.95
N LEU A 74 -17.54 -6.52 -3.27
CA LEU A 74 -17.90 -5.22 -2.71
C LEU A 74 -17.25 -4.06 -3.47
N GLY A 75 -16.39 -4.37 -4.46
CA GLY A 75 -15.61 -3.34 -5.14
C GLY A 75 -14.66 -2.61 -4.21
N TYR A 76 -14.21 -3.29 -3.17
CA TYR A 76 -13.45 -2.67 -2.08
C TYR A 76 -12.06 -3.26 -1.95
N ALA A 77 -11.09 -2.40 -1.69
CA ALA A 77 -9.73 -2.82 -1.38
C ALA A 77 -9.20 -2.04 -0.19
N ALA A 78 -8.59 -2.76 0.74
CA ALA A 78 -7.85 -2.15 1.85
C ALA A 78 -6.38 -2.14 1.46
N ILE A 79 -5.78 -0.95 1.45
CA ILE A 79 -4.43 -0.75 0.94
C ILE A 79 -3.59 -0.06 2.00
N ASP A 80 -2.38 -0.58 2.23
CA ASP A 80 -1.39 0.05 3.08
C ASP A 80 -0.16 0.36 2.24
N VAL A 81 0.35 1.59 2.39
CA VAL A 81 1.62 1.99 1.80
C VAL A 81 2.49 2.52 2.93
N PHE A 82 3.51 1.77 3.30
CA PHE A 82 4.41 2.13 4.38
C PHE A 82 5.81 2.31 3.82
N THR A 83 6.35 3.53 3.93
CA THR A 83 7.68 3.85 3.42
C THR A 83 8.54 4.45 4.51
N CYS A 84 9.84 4.21 4.41
CA CYS A 84 10.83 4.81 5.30
C CYS A 84 11.83 5.59 4.46
N GLY A 85 12.44 6.60 5.07
CA GLY A 85 13.39 7.43 4.35
C GLY A 85 12.70 8.48 3.48
N ASP A 86 13.48 9.12 2.61
CA ASP A 86 13.01 10.24 1.79
C ASP A 86 12.98 9.94 0.30
N THR A 87 13.41 8.75 -0.11
CA THR A 87 13.58 8.42 -1.52
C THR A 87 12.31 7.92 -2.19
N VAL A 88 11.39 7.35 -1.40
CA VAL A 88 10.14 6.81 -1.92
C VAL A 88 8.99 7.72 -1.48
N ASP A 89 8.17 8.13 -2.45
CA ASP A 89 6.99 8.95 -2.16
C ASP A 89 5.77 8.05 -2.02
N PRO A 90 5.27 7.85 -0.79
CA PRO A 90 4.15 6.93 -0.58
C PRO A 90 2.85 7.39 -1.26
N TRP A 91 2.63 8.70 -1.37
CA TRP A 91 1.44 9.20 -2.05
C TRP A 91 1.48 8.93 -3.56
N ASN A 92 2.69 8.98 -4.15
CA ASN A 92 2.85 8.66 -5.56
C ASN A 92 2.49 7.19 -5.81
N ALA A 93 2.92 6.29 -4.93
CA ALA A 93 2.54 4.88 -5.03
C ALA A 93 1.03 4.71 -4.90
N LEU A 94 0.42 5.38 -3.92
CA LEU A 94 -1.02 5.26 -3.71
C LEU A 94 -1.82 5.79 -4.90
N ASP A 95 -1.41 6.92 -5.46
CA ASP A 95 -2.11 7.49 -6.64
C ASP A 95 -2.10 6.51 -7.80
N TYR A 96 -0.98 5.83 -8.01
CA TYR A 96 -0.88 4.81 -9.04
C TYR A 96 -1.87 3.67 -8.79
N LEU A 97 -1.94 3.19 -7.54
CA LEU A 97 -2.83 2.10 -7.17
C LEU A 97 -4.29 2.47 -7.35
N VAL A 98 -4.70 3.62 -6.85
CA VAL A 98 -6.08 4.09 -6.93
C VAL A 98 -6.53 4.17 -8.39
N LYS A 99 -5.68 4.71 -9.25
CA LYS A 99 -5.98 4.84 -10.66
C LYS A 99 -6.14 3.48 -11.34
N HIS A 100 -5.19 2.57 -11.09
CA HIS A 100 -5.17 1.29 -11.81
C HIS A 100 -6.19 0.29 -11.29
N PHE A 101 -6.62 0.42 -10.04
CA PHE A 101 -7.72 -0.38 -9.52
C PHE A 101 -9.09 0.23 -9.87
N GLY A 102 -9.10 1.42 -10.45
CA GLY A 102 -10.32 2.08 -10.87
C GLY A 102 -11.20 2.56 -9.74
N ALA A 103 -10.60 2.90 -8.59
CA ALA A 103 -11.38 3.33 -7.44
C ALA A 103 -12.13 4.63 -7.73
N GLU A 104 -13.42 4.64 -7.40
CA GLU A 104 -14.25 5.84 -7.56
C GLU A 104 -14.15 6.78 -6.38
N ASN A 105 -13.92 6.22 -5.18
CA ASN A 105 -13.79 6.99 -3.96
C ASN A 105 -12.71 6.39 -3.07
N THR A 106 -12.02 7.23 -2.33
CA THR A 106 -11.03 6.77 -1.36
C THR A 106 -11.15 7.56 -0.06
N VAL A 107 -10.81 6.88 1.03
CA VAL A 107 -10.61 7.53 2.33
C VAL A 107 -9.21 7.13 2.76
N SER A 108 -8.35 8.13 2.98
CA SER A 108 -6.95 7.88 3.30
C SER A 108 -6.51 8.69 4.49
N SER A 109 -5.59 8.12 5.26
CA SER A 109 -4.94 8.84 6.34
C SER A 109 -3.46 8.45 6.37
N GLU A 110 -2.63 9.40 6.78
CA GLU A 110 -1.20 9.15 6.91
C GLU A 110 -0.84 9.16 8.39
N VAL A 111 -0.16 8.11 8.83
CA VAL A 111 0.32 7.95 10.20
C VAL A 111 1.84 8.00 10.18
N ARG A 112 2.40 8.84 11.03
CA ARG A 112 3.85 8.87 11.23
C ARG A 112 4.25 7.74 12.13
N ARG A 113 5.24 6.97 11.70
CA ARG A 113 5.72 5.81 12.44
C ARG A 113 7.14 6.08 12.94
N GLY A 114 7.37 5.70 14.20
CA GLY A 114 8.69 5.87 14.78
C GLY A 114 9.03 7.31 15.07
N VAL A 115 8.14 8.02 15.73
CA VAL A 115 8.43 9.40 16.19
C VAL A 115 9.27 9.29 17.43
N MET A 116 10.55 9.66 17.32
CA MET A 116 11.55 9.42 18.38
C MET A 116 11.74 10.59 19.34
N GLN A 117 11.35 11.76 18.90
CA GLN A 117 11.71 12.99 19.58
C GLN A 117 11.37 13.01 21.07
N HIS A 118 10.10 12.79 21.42
CA HIS A 118 9.70 12.78 22.82
C HIS A 118 9.46 11.39 23.38
N ALA A 119 9.17 10.44 22.51
CA ALA A 119 8.90 9.08 22.93
C ALA A 119 10.13 8.47 23.61
N MET A 120 11.31 8.73 23.07
CA MET A 120 12.57 8.22 23.64
C MET A 120 12.80 8.76 25.04
N VAL A 121 12.51 10.03 25.22
CA VAL A 121 12.70 10.66 26.53
C VAL A 121 11.74 10.10 27.57
N LYS A 122 10.51 9.83 27.17
CA LYS A 122 9.50 9.36 28.11
C LYS A 122 9.66 7.90 28.50
N ILE A 123 10.26 7.12 27.65
CA ILE A 123 10.49 5.70 27.92
C ILE A 123 11.65 5.51 28.90
N SER A 124 12.61 6.39 28.86
CA SER A 124 13.81 6.31 29.71
C SER A 124 13.57 6.60 31.20
#